data_c197e8c2678e955dd5b5f3432eddc2a9
#
_entry.id   c197e8c2678e955dd5b5f3432eddc2a9
#
_cell.length_a   1.000
_cell.length_b   1.000
_cell.length_c   1.000
_cell.angle_alpha   90.00
_cell.angle_beta   90.00
_cell.angle_gamma   90.00
#
_symmetry.space_group_name_H-M   'P 1'
#
loop_
_entity.id
_entity.type
_entity.pdbx_description
1 polymer ?
#
loop_
_entity_poly.entity_id
_entity_poly.type
_entity_poly.pdbx_seq_one_letter_code
_entity_poly.pdbx_strand_id
1 'polypeptide(L)'
;MIVREHPSSLQLFFVMQGSVVPKIMGRIIGVAVLSVIVLLLDQHVVTLPHISIGAMSIFGVALSLFLGFRNNAAYDRWWEARKLWGSMIADVRNLGRHMCVFVGKGADRENILSCAVAFAHLHRGFLRSVDARADIIAWIGKEKADAMIARKNPADAALRSMADQIGKLIERDAISGFGQMTISQTLSSLALAQAGCERIVTTPLPFVYSLLVRRTTYLYCWLLPFALIESTSWFA
;
A
#
# COMPACT_ATOMS: atom_id res chain seq x y z
N MET A 1 8.53 5.12 3.67
CA MET A 1 7.96 5.14 5.03
C MET A 1 8.90 5.97 5.88
N ILE A 2 8.41 7.00 6.53
CA ILE A 2 9.22 7.83 7.43
C ILE A 2 9.19 7.13 8.79
N VAL A 3 10.32 6.56 9.21
CA VAL A 3 10.49 5.99 10.55
C VAL A 3 11.19 7.05 11.39
N ARG A 4 10.59 7.46 12.49
CA ARG A 4 11.18 8.38 13.46
C ARG A 4 11.19 7.70 14.82
N GLU A 5 12.35 7.63 15.44
CA GLU A 5 12.51 7.15 16.81
C GLU A 5 12.15 8.30 17.76
N HIS A 6 11.17 8.06 18.65
CA HIS A 6 10.78 8.93 19.77
C HIS A 6 10.69 10.44 19.47
N PRO A 7 9.80 10.92 18.59
CA PRO A 7 9.62 12.35 18.42
C PRO A 7 9.04 12.98 19.68
N SER A 8 9.53 14.16 20.06
CA SER A 8 8.96 14.92 21.18
C SER A 8 7.53 15.40 20.84
N SER A 9 6.68 15.63 21.85
CA SER A 9 5.28 16.06 21.66
C SER A 9 5.18 17.35 20.82
N LEU A 10 6.09 18.31 21.01
CA LEU A 10 6.16 19.53 20.22
C LEU A 10 6.55 19.27 18.76
N GLN A 11 7.49 18.35 18.52
CA GLN A 11 7.86 17.96 17.16
C GLN A 11 6.71 17.30 16.42
N LEU A 12 5.86 16.51 17.09
CA LEU A 12 4.66 15.91 16.50
C LEU A 12 3.66 16.97 16.03
N PHE A 13 3.53 18.07 16.77
CA PHE A 13 2.60 19.17 16.44
C PHE A 13 3.03 19.92 15.17
N PHE A 14 4.33 20.15 14.98
CA PHE A 14 4.87 20.96 13.88
C PHE A 14 5.44 20.15 12.71
N VAL A 15 5.33 18.82 12.72
CA VAL A 15 5.81 17.98 11.62
C VAL A 15 4.97 18.18 10.36
N MET A 16 5.53 18.90 9.39
CA MET A 16 4.92 19.07 8.06
C MET A 16 5.31 17.95 7.08
N GLN A 17 6.47 17.34 7.22
CA GLN A 17 6.91 16.21 6.37
C GLN A 17 6.10 14.94 6.66
N GLY A 18 5.36 14.47 5.64
CA GLY A 18 4.47 13.33 5.76
C GLY A 18 3.09 13.66 6.31
N SER A 19 2.82 14.92 6.67
CA SER A 19 1.51 15.40 7.08
C SER A 19 0.57 15.54 5.87
N VAL A 20 -0.70 15.25 6.08
CA VAL A 20 -1.77 15.48 5.09
C VAL A 20 -2.20 16.96 5.08
N VAL A 21 -1.92 17.70 6.15
CA VAL A 21 -2.37 19.10 6.36
C VAL A 21 -2.06 20.00 5.16
N PRO A 22 -0.84 20.06 4.57
CA PRO A 22 -0.59 20.92 3.42
C PRO A 22 -1.48 20.62 2.21
N LYS A 23 -1.85 19.34 2.03
CA LYS A 23 -2.69 18.91 0.90
C LYS A 23 -4.17 19.28 1.06
N ILE A 24 -4.64 19.44 2.30
CA ILE A 24 -6.03 19.77 2.60
C ILE A 24 -6.23 21.23 3.03
N MET A 25 -5.15 22.01 3.19
CA MET A 25 -5.19 23.38 3.68
C MET A 25 -6.16 24.27 2.89
N GLY A 26 -6.15 24.19 1.54
CA GLY A 26 -7.09 24.95 0.72
C GLY A 26 -8.57 24.60 1.01
N ARG A 27 -8.86 23.36 1.39
CA ARG A 27 -10.22 22.95 1.76
C ARG A 27 -10.61 23.47 3.14
N ILE A 28 -9.66 23.45 4.09
CA ILE A 28 -9.87 24.01 5.44
C ILE A 28 -10.16 25.51 5.32
N ILE A 29 -9.35 26.24 4.58
CA ILE A 29 -9.56 27.67 4.33
C ILE A 29 -10.91 27.90 3.64
N GLY A 30 -11.28 27.09 2.66
CA GLY A 30 -12.56 27.18 1.97
C GLY A 30 -13.76 27.04 2.91
N VAL A 31 -13.73 26.07 3.84
CA VAL A 31 -14.79 25.89 4.86
C VAL A 31 -14.77 27.04 5.85
N ALA A 32 -13.61 27.52 6.29
CA ALA A 32 -13.50 28.65 7.20
C ALA A 32 -14.09 29.94 6.59
N VAL A 33 -13.76 30.23 5.33
CA VAL A 33 -14.32 31.37 4.59
C VAL A 33 -15.85 31.23 4.46
N LEU A 34 -16.34 30.04 4.12
CA LEU A 34 -17.76 29.78 4.07
C LEU A 34 -18.44 30.04 5.41
N SER A 35 -17.86 29.59 6.54
CA SER A 35 -18.38 29.82 7.88
C SER A 35 -18.50 31.32 8.20
N VAL A 36 -17.47 32.08 7.87
CA VAL A 36 -17.47 33.56 8.04
C VAL A 36 -18.56 34.22 7.18
N ILE A 37 -18.69 33.82 5.91
CA ILE A 37 -19.74 34.36 5.03
C ILE A 37 -21.15 34.06 5.58
N VAL A 38 -21.38 32.82 5.99
CA VAL A 38 -22.66 32.39 6.56
C VAL A 38 -23.00 33.19 7.82
N LEU A 39 -22.02 33.38 8.72
CA LEU A 39 -22.21 34.21 9.94
C LEU A 39 -22.54 35.65 9.61
N LEU A 40 -21.79 36.30 8.70
CA LEU A 40 -22.03 37.69 8.33
C LEU A 40 -23.37 37.90 7.63
N LEU A 41 -23.76 36.96 6.77
CA LEU A 41 -25.07 37.01 6.12
C LEU A 41 -26.24 36.91 7.13
N ASP A 42 -26.12 35.96 8.06
CA ASP A 42 -27.16 35.78 9.10
C ASP A 42 -27.30 37.01 10.00
N GLN A 43 -26.17 37.62 10.38
CA GLN A 43 -26.19 38.81 11.32
C GLN A 43 -26.59 40.12 10.64
N HIS A 44 -26.31 40.32 9.35
CA HIS A 44 -26.41 41.67 8.77
C HIS A 44 -27.38 41.77 7.58
N VAL A 45 -27.75 40.62 6.93
CA VAL A 45 -28.48 40.66 5.66
C VAL A 45 -29.82 39.94 5.74
N VAL A 46 -29.83 38.64 6.06
CA VAL A 46 -31.03 37.80 6.06
C VAL A 46 -30.85 36.67 7.08
N THR A 47 -31.89 36.43 7.87
CA THR A 47 -31.94 35.26 8.77
C THR A 47 -31.88 33.96 7.94
N LEU A 48 -30.83 33.21 8.09
CA LEU A 48 -30.63 31.94 7.37
C LEU A 48 -31.36 30.77 8.08
N PRO A 49 -31.69 29.69 7.34
CA PRO A 49 -32.31 28.53 7.96
C PRO A 49 -31.32 27.87 8.94
N HIS A 50 -31.73 27.80 10.21
CA HIS A 50 -30.95 27.15 11.28
C HIS A 50 -31.19 25.63 11.23
N ILE A 51 -30.11 24.85 11.24
CA ILE A 51 -30.17 23.39 11.32
C ILE A 51 -29.98 23.01 12.79
N SER A 52 -30.82 22.11 13.29
CA SER A 52 -30.68 21.62 14.68
C SER A 52 -29.28 21.01 14.90
N ILE A 53 -28.61 21.50 15.94
CA ILE A 53 -27.30 20.96 16.36
C ILE A 53 -27.40 19.49 16.77
N GLY A 54 -28.54 19.05 17.29
CA GLY A 54 -28.82 17.64 17.60
C GLY A 54 -28.78 16.76 16.32
N ALA A 55 -29.42 17.20 15.23
CA ALA A 55 -29.41 16.48 13.96
C ALA A 55 -28.00 16.41 13.37
N MET A 56 -27.27 17.53 13.44
CA MET A 56 -25.85 17.55 12.97
C MET A 56 -24.93 16.68 13.82
N SER A 57 -25.18 16.59 15.14
CA SER A 57 -24.44 15.71 16.05
C SER A 57 -24.64 14.23 15.68
N ILE A 58 -25.90 13.80 15.43
CA ILE A 58 -26.20 12.44 14.98
C ILE A 58 -25.53 12.16 13.64
N PHE A 59 -25.59 13.10 12.70
CA PHE A 59 -24.91 12.97 11.39
C PHE A 59 -23.39 12.87 11.58
N GLY A 60 -22.79 13.66 12.46
CA GLY A 60 -21.35 13.61 12.79
C GLY A 60 -20.92 12.26 13.37
N VAL A 61 -21.72 11.68 14.29
CA VAL A 61 -21.49 10.35 14.84
C VAL A 61 -21.54 9.28 13.73
N ALA A 62 -22.57 9.29 12.90
CA ALA A 62 -22.70 8.37 11.77
C ALA A 62 -21.50 8.50 10.81
N LEU A 63 -21.12 9.72 10.44
CA LEU A 63 -19.98 10.00 9.58
C LEU A 63 -18.67 9.49 10.20
N SER A 64 -18.46 9.68 11.49
CA SER A 64 -17.26 9.22 12.20
C SER A 64 -17.13 7.70 12.18
N LEU A 65 -18.24 6.97 12.32
CA LEU A 65 -18.28 5.50 12.20
C LEU A 65 -17.88 5.05 10.79
N PHE A 66 -18.42 5.66 9.74
CA PHE A 66 -18.05 5.34 8.35
C PHE A 66 -16.58 5.65 8.06
N LEU A 67 -16.06 6.76 8.57
CA LEU A 67 -14.63 7.09 8.46
C LEU A 67 -13.76 6.09 9.20
N GLY A 68 -14.19 5.65 10.39
CA GLY A 68 -13.52 4.60 11.16
C GLY A 68 -13.42 3.28 10.40
N PHE A 69 -14.52 2.78 9.84
CA PHE A 69 -14.53 1.57 9.03
C PHE A 69 -13.61 1.67 7.80
N ARG A 70 -13.62 2.81 7.12
CA ARG A 70 -12.73 3.05 5.99
C ARG A 70 -11.26 3.05 6.39
N ASN A 71 -10.93 3.66 7.51
CA ASN A 71 -9.57 3.69 8.03
C ASN A 71 -9.10 2.28 8.40
N ASN A 72 -9.94 1.49 9.07
CA ASN A 72 -9.64 0.11 9.41
C ASN A 72 -9.39 -0.75 8.15
N ALA A 73 -10.25 -0.64 7.13
CA ALA A 73 -10.06 -1.37 5.88
C ALA A 73 -8.75 -0.97 5.16
N ALA A 74 -8.36 0.30 5.21
CA ALA A 74 -7.08 0.76 4.67
C ALA A 74 -5.89 0.24 5.47
N TYR A 75 -6.00 0.20 6.79
CA TYR A 75 -4.99 -0.35 7.70
C TYR A 75 -4.81 -1.85 7.47
N ASP A 76 -5.89 -2.63 7.37
CA ASP A 76 -5.84 -4.07 7.15
C ASP A 76 -5.13 -4.41 5.84
N ARG A 77 -5.42 -3.67 4.76
CA ARG A 77 -4.71 -3.81 3.47
C ARG A 77 -3.22 -3.51 3.59
N TRP A 78 -2.87 -2.44 4.27
CA TRP A 78 -1.47 -2.08 4.51
C TRP A 78 -0.76 -3.15 5.34
N TRP A 79 -1.42 -3.66 6.38
CA TRP A 79 -0.86 -4.67 7.27
C TRP A 79 -0.70 -6.02 6.56
N GLU A 80 -1.69 -6.42 5.75
CA GLU A 80 -1.59 -7.61 4.90
C GLU A 80 -0.40 -7.51 3.93
N ALA A 81 -0.24 -6.39 3.24
CA ALA A 81 0.90 -6.16 2.36
C ALA A 81 2.24 -6.27 3.11
N ARG A 82 2.32 -5.75 4.33
CA ARG A 82 3.52 -5.86 5.19
C ARG A 82 3.83 -7.30 5.56
N LYS A 83 2.82 -8.11 5.90
CA LYS A 83 2.99 -9.54 6.20
C LYS A 83 3.48 -10.31 4.96
N LEU A 84 2.89 -10.09 3.80
CA LEU A 84 3.30 -10.73 2.55
C LEU A 84 4.74 -10.40 2.16
N TRP A 85 5.17 -9.14 2.29
CA TRP A 85 6.56 -8.76 2.09
C TRP A 85 7.50 -9.41 3.11
N GLY A 86 7.09 -9.54 4.37
CA GLY A 86 7.84 -10.26 5.39
C GLY A 86 8.02 -11.74 5.06
N SER A 87 6.96 -12.41 4.63
CA SER A 87 7.00 -13.79 4.15
C SER A 87 7.94 -13.96 2.97
N MET A 88 7.81 -13.09 1.95
CA MET A 88 8.69 -13.12 0.77
C MET A 88 10.18 -12.98 1.13
N ILE A 89 10.52 -12.08 2.06
CA ILE A 89 11.90 -11.93 2.53
C ILE A 89 12.38 -13.22 3.22
N ALA A 90 11.53 -13.85 4.05
CA ALA A 90 11.86 -15.10 4.72
C ALA A 90 12.08 -16.22 3.70
N ASP A 91 11.21 -16.32 2.69
CA ASP A 91 11.29 -17.36 1.65
C ASP A 91 12.53 -17.21 0.76
N VAL A 92 12.88 -15.98 0.35
CA VAL A 92 14.13 -15.72 -0.40
C VAL A 92 15.36 -16.11 0.44
N ARG A 93 15.36 -15.81 1.73
CA ARG A 93 16.44 -16.23 2.64
C ARG A 93 16.49 -17.75 2.83
N ASN A 94 15.32 -18.40 2.91
CA ASN A 94 15.22 -19.86 3.00
C ASN A 94 15.70 -20.51 1.71
N LEU A 95 15.33 -19.97 0.55
CA LEU A 95 15.86 -20.43 -0.73
C LEU A 95 17.39 -20.39 -0.74
N GLY A 96 17.99 -19.29 -0.27
CA GLY A 96 19.44 -19.17 -0.14
C GLY A 96 20.06 -20.27 0.73
N ARG A 97 19.42 -20.59 1.88
CA ARG A 97 19.86 -21.69 2.77
C ARG A 97 19.70 -23.06 2.11
N HIS A 98 18.59 -23.30 1.43
CA HIS A 98 18.34 -24.55 0.71
C HIS A 98 19.36 -24.75 -0.41
N MET A 99 19.70 -23.68 -1.14
CA MET A 99 20.75 -23.73 -2.15
C MET A 99 22.12 -24.09 -1.53
N CYS A 100 22.41 -23.64 -0.32
CA CYS A 100 23.63 -24.02 0.37
C CYS A 100 23.65 -25.48 0.86
N VAL A 101 22.50 -26.02 1.26
CA VAL A 101 22.38 -27.37 1.82
C VAL A 101 22.27 -28.44 0.72
N PHE A 102 21.48 -28.17 -0.31
CA PHE A 102 21.12 -29.18 -1.31
C PHE A 102 21.83 -29.02 -2.66
N VAL A 103 22.41 -27.85 -2.93
CA VAL A 103 23.12 -27.56 -4.18
C VAL A 103 24.56 -27.17 -3.89
N GLY A 104 25.51 -27.85 -4.50
CA GLY A 104 26.93 -27.55 -4.36
C GLY A 104 27.29 -26.11 -4.75
N LYS A 105 28.49 -25.65 -4.35
CA LYS A 105 29.02 -24.36 -4.81
C LYS A 105 29.24 -24.43 -6.33
N GLY A 106 28.80 -23.42 -7.07
CA GLY A 106 28.98 -23.32 -8.51
C GLY A 106 27.99 -22.37 -9.17
N ALA A 107 28.13 -22.28 -10.50
CA ALA A 107 27.37 -21.36 -11.33
C ALA A 107 25.84 -21.58 -11.25
N ASP A 108 25.39 -22.82 -11.11
CA ASP A 108 23.95 -23.14 -11.01
C ASP A 108 23.32 -22.47 -9.78
N ARG A 109 24.00 -22.58 -8.61
CA ARG A 109 23.54 -21.93 -7.37
C ARG A 109 23.52 -20.40 -7.50
N GLU A 110 24.58 -19.82 -8.07
CA GLU A 110 24.69 -18.38 -8.27
C GLU A 110 23.61 -17.86 -9.22
N ASN A 111 23.33 -18.58 -10.31
CA ASN A 111 22.30 -18.23 -11.27
C ASN A 111 20.88 -18.24 -10.64
N ILE A 112 20.56 -19.27 -9.85
CA ILE A 112 19.27 -19.36 -9.16
C ILE A 112 19.12 -18.21 -8.16
N LEU A 113 20.13 -17.91 -7.37
CA LEU A 113 20.10 -16.82 -6.41
C LEU A 113 20.06 -15.44 -7.09
N SER A 114 20.73 -15.26 -8.21
CA SER A 114 20.62 -14.05 -9.04
C SER A 114 19.21 -13.86 -9.59
N CYS A 115 18.55 -14.95 -10.01
CA CYS A 115 17.13 -14.89 -10.38
C CYS A 115 16.21 -14.53 -9.19
N ALA A 116 16.53 -14.97 -7.98
CA ALA A 116 15.76 -14.60 -6.80
C ALA A 116 15.89 -13.10 -6.46
N VAL A 117 17.07 -12.51 -6.67
CA VAL A 117 17.26 -11.05 -6.57
C VAL A 117 16.46 -10.33 -7.66
N ALA A 118 16.56 -10.82 -8.92
CA ALA A 118 15.80 -10.25 -10.02
C ALA A 118 14.29 -10.33 -9.79
N PHE A 119 13.77 -11.43 -9.23
CA PHE A 119 12.39 -11.57 -8.83
C PHE A 119 11.94 -10.45 -7.88
N ALA A 120 12.71 -10.15 -6.84
CA ALA A 120 12.34 -9.10 -5.88
C ALA A 120 12.26 -7.71 -6.53
N HIS A 121 13.20 -7.37 -7.41
CA HIS A 121 13.19 -6.11 -8.16
C HIS A 121 12.05 -6.05 -9.16
N LEU A 122 11.82 -7.12 -9.93
CA LEU A 122 10.73 -7.20 -10.90
C LEU A 122 9.36 -7.12 -10.22
N HIS A 123 9.19 -7.79 -9.08
CA HIS A 123 7.94 -7.73 -8.31
C HIS A 123 7.68 -6.31 -7.78
N ARG A 124 8.70 -5.66 -7.21
CA ARG A 124 8.61 -4.25 -6.82
C ARG A 124 8.24 -3.35 -8.01
N GLY A 125 8.91 -3.56 -9.16
CA GLY A 125 8.67 -2.80 -10.37
C GLY A 125 7.23 -2.99 -10.88
N PHE A 126 6.77 -4.24 -10.95
CA PHE A 126 5.40 -4.58 -11.38
C PHE A 126 4.33 -3.93 -10.49
N LEU A 127 4.45 -4.05 -9.17
CA LEU A 127 3.49 -3.46 -8.23
C LEU A 127 3.45 -1.92 -8.25
N ARG A 128 4.55 -1.27 -8.64
CA ARG A 128 4.67 0.20 -8.69
C ARG A 128 4.58 0.79 -10.08
N SER A 129 4.44 -0.07 -11.10
CA SER A 129 4.49 0.31 -12.52
C SER A 129 5.77 1.10 -12.87
N VAL A 130 6.92 0.63 -12.34
CA VAL A 130 8.25 1.20 -12.59
C VAL A 130 9.12 0.17 -13.29
N ASP A 131 9.87 0.60 -14.29
CA ASP A 131 10.84 -0.26 -14.98
C ASP A 131 11.97 -0.63 -14.01
N ALA A 132 12.14 -1.94 -13.80
CA ALA A 132 13.19 -2.50 -12.95
C ALA A 132 14.41 -2.98 -13.76
N ARG A 133 14.49 -2.69 -15.06
CA ARG A 133 15.53 -3.18 -15.97
C ARG A 133 16.94 -2.89 -15.47
N ALA A 134 17.21 -1.65 -15.10
CA ALA A 134 18.53 -1.24 -14.61
C ALA A 134 18.96 -2.00 -13.35
N ASP A 135 17.99 -2.32 -12.48
CA ASP A 135 18.26 -3.00 -11.21
C ASP A 135 18.62 -4.48 -11.39
N ILE A 136 18.16 -5.13 -12.46
CA ILE A 136 18.31 -6.58 -12.65
C ILE A 136 19.42 -6.98 -13.65
N ILE A 137 19.83 -6.09 -14.56
CA ILE A 137 20.86 -6.39 -15.58
C ILE A 137 22.17 -6.87 -14.93
N ALA A 138 22.57 -6.27 -13.82
CA ALA A 138 23.79 -6.64 -13.12
C ALA A 138 23.74 -8.08 -12.56
N TRP A 139 22.57 -8.63 -12.32
CA TRP A 139 22.37 -9.95 -11.72
C TRP A 139 22.16 -11.05 -12.74
N ILE A 140 21.37 -10.83 -13.78
CA ILE A 140 20.95 -11.87 -14.71
C ILE A 140 21.40 -11.63 -16.17
N GLY A 141 22.07 -10.50 -16.41
CA GLY A 141 22.48 -10.07 -17.74
C GLY A 141 21.35 -9.45 -18.56
N LYS A 142 21.71 -8.72 -19.61
CA LYS A 142 20.78 -7.92 -20.42
C LYS A 142 19.75 -8.79 -21.14
N GLU A 143 20.18 -9.85 -21.79
CA GLU A 143 19.30 -10.72 -22.60
C GLU A 143 18.17 -11.35 -21.76
N LYS A 144 18.52 -11.93 -20.61
CA LYS A 144 17.52 -12.51 -19.67
C LYS A 144 16.62 -11.43 -19.08
N ALA A 145 17.16 -10.25 -18.76
CA ALA A 145 16.39 -9.13 -18.24
C ALA A 145 15.33 -8.67 -19.26
N ASP A 146 15.72 -8.49 -20.52
CA ASP A 146 14.81 -8.09 -21.60
C ASP A 146 13.73 -9.16 -21.84
N ALA A 147 14.11 -10.43 -21.85
CA ALA A 147 13.16 -11.53 -22.00
C ALA A 147 12.14 -11.62 -20.87
N MET A 148 12.55 -11.37 -19.62
CA MET A 148 11.63 -11.37 -18.47
C MET A 148 10.69 -10.17 -18.49
N ILE A 149 11.19 -8.98 -18.78
CA ILE A 149 10.39 -7.74 -18.84
C ILE A 149 9.38 -7.77 -19.98
N ALA A 150 9.67 -8.44 -21.08
CA ALA A 150 8.73 -8.61 -22.19
C ALA A 150 7.52 -9.51 -21.84
N ARG A 151 7.55 -10.24 -20.74
CA ARG A 151 6.43 -11.06 -20.28
C ARG A 151 5.35 -10.23 -19.63
N LYS A 152 4.10 -10.71 -19.68
CA LYS A 152 2.95 -10.06 -19.06
C LYS A 152 3.13 -9.86 -17.55
N ASN A 153 3.76 -10.81 -16.89
CA ASN A 153 4.15 -10.71 -15.48
C ASN A 153 5.66 -11.02 -15.36
N PRO A 154 6.50 -9.99 -15.30
CA PRO A 154 7.95 -10.16 -15.21
C PRO A 154 8.42 -10.88 -13.93
N ALA A 155 7.72 -10.69 -12.82
CA ALA A 155 8.05 -11.34 -11.56
C ALA A 155 7.80 -12.87 -11.63
N ASP A 156 6.66 -13.28 -12.17
CA ASP A 156 6.36 -14.69 -12.42
C ASP A 156 7.35 -15.32 -13.38
N ALA A 157 7.81 -14.58 -14.39
CA ALA A 157 8.85 -15.06 -15.31
C ALA A 157 10.17 -15.39 -14.60
N ALA A 158 10.54 -14.61 -13.56
CA ALA A 158 11.70 -14.90 -12.75
C ALA A 158 11.51 -16.15 -11.88
N LEU A 159 10.31 -16.33 -11.25
CA LEU A 159 9.98 -17.55 -10.50
C LEU A 159 10.04 -18.80 -11.42
N ARG A 160 9.47 -18.70 -12.60
CA ARG A 160 9.51 -19.77 -13.60
C ARG A 160 10.94 -20.10 -14.03
N SER A 161 11.76 -19.09 -14.26
CA SER A 161 13.18 -19.30 -14.58
C SER A 161 13.95 -20.00 -13.47
N MET A 162 13.64 -19.71 -12.19
CA MET A 162 14.20 -20.45 -11.06
C MET A 162 13.74 -21.90 -11.06
N ALA A 163 12.45 -22.16 -11.28
CA ALA A 163 11.90 -23.51 -11.34
C ALA A 163 12.54 -24.34 -12.49
N ASP A 164 12.70 -23.74 -13.67
CA ASP A 164 13.34 -24.39 -14.82
C ASP A 164 14.82 -24.76 -14.53
N GLN A 165 15.56 -23.88 -13.84
CA GLN A 165 16.94 -24.15 -13.45
C GLN A 165 17.02 -25.27 -12.41
N ILE A 166 16.12 -25.28 -11.44
CA ILE A 166 16.02 -26.34 -10.43
C ILE A 166 15.62 -27.67 -11.08
N GLY A 167 14.67 -27.64 -12.03
CA GLY A 167 14.29 -28.82 -12.82
C GLY A 167 15.48 -29.49 -13.50
N LYS A 168 16.36 -28.69 -14.13
CA LYS A 168 17.60 -29.20 -14.76
C LYS A 168 18.59 -29.81 -13.77
N LEU A 169 18.61 -29.35 -12.52
CA LEU A 169 19.44 -29.94 -11.47
C LEU A 169 18.85 -31.28 -11.00
N ILE A 170 17.55 -31.40 -10.96
CA ILE A 170 16.86 -32.65 -10.64
C ILE A 170 17.09 -33.71 -11.72
N GLU A 171 16.96 -33.34 -13.01
CA GLU A 171 17.23 -34.20 -14.13
C GLU A 171 18.66 -34.76 -14.15
N ARG A 172 19.61 -34.06 -13.57
CA ARG A 172 21.03 -34.45 -13.43
C ARG A 172 21.33 -35.15 -12.08
N ASP A 173 20.32 -35.53 -11.31
CA ASP A 173 20.47 -36.09 -9.96
C ASP A 173 21.34 -35.23 -9.01
N ALA A 174 21.43 -33.92 -9.27
CA ALA A 174 22.22 -33.01 -8.46
C ALA A 174 21.49 -32.57 -7.16
N ILE A 175 20.19 -32.88 -7.02
CA ILE A 175 19.37 -32.54 -5.84
C ILE A 175 18.63 -33.82 -5.41
N SER A 176 18.73 -34.15 -4.10
CA SER A 176 17.96 -35.25 -3.52
C SER A 176 16.44 -34.99 -3.53
N GLY A 177 15.61 -36.04 -3.46
CA GLY A 177 14.15 -35.90 -3.41
C GLY A 177 13.65 -35.03 -2.24
N PHE A 178 14.33 -35.08 -1.09
CA PHE A 178 14.03 -34.16 0.05
C PHE A 178 14.34 -32.72 -0.29
N GLY A 179 15.47 -32.46 -0.97
CA GLY A 179 15.83 -31.13 -1.44
C GLY A 179 14.84 -30.58 -2.45
N GLN A 180 14.42 -31.42 -3.41
CA GLN A 180 13.39 -31.08 -4.39
C GLN A 180 12.09 -30.64 -3.72
N MET A 181 11.58 -31.43 -2.79
CA MET A 181 10.33 -31.12 -2.08
C MET A 181 10.45 -29.79 -1.31
N THR A 182 11.54 -29.60 -0.57
CA THR A 182 11.76 -28.41 0.26
C THR A 182 11.87 -27.14 -0.60
N ILE A 183 12.61 -27.19 -1.70
CA ILE A 183 12.79 -26.05 -2.61
C ILE A 183 11.48 -25.75 -3.33
N SER A 184 10.74 -26.75 -3.78
CA SER A 184 9.42 -26.57 -4.43
C SER A 184 8.41 -25.92 -3.50
N GLN A 185 8.40 -26.27 -2.22
CA GLN A 185 7.55 -25.62 -1.22
C GLN A 185 7.92 -24.13 -1.05
N THR A 186 9.22 -23.82 -1.05
CA THR A 186 9.69 -22.42 -0.94
C THR A 186 9.29 -21.61 -2.17
N LEU A 187 9.41 -22.15 -3.39
CA LEU A 187 8.95 -21.49 -4.60
C LEU A 187 7.42 -21.28 -4.60
N SER A 188 6.67 -22.26 -4.12
CA SER A 188 5.22 -22.15 -3.98
C SER A 188 4.82 -21.06 -2.99
N SER A 189 5.53 -20.96 -1.86
CA SER A 189 5.32 -19.88 -0.87
C SER A 189 5.62 -18.50 -1.47
N LEU A 190 6.69 -18.35 -2.23
CA LEU A 190 7.01 -17.12 -2.97
C LEU A 190 5.90 -16.75 -3.96
N ALA A 191 5.38 -17.72 -4.71
CA ALA A 191 4.30 -17.50 -5.67
C ALA A 191 3.00 -17.05 -4.95
N LEU A 192 2.68 -17.64 -3.80
CA LEU A 192 1.53 -17.24 -2.98
C LEU A 192 1.68 -15.82 -2.44
N ALA A 193 2.87 -15.46 -1.96
CA ALA A 193 3.15 -14.10 -1.49
C ALA A 193 3.07 -13.08 -2.63
N GLN A 194 3.59 -13.41 -3.81
CA GLN A 194 3.46 -12.60 -5.03
C GLN A 194 1.99 -12.38 -5.39
N ALA A 195 1.21 -13.45 -5.53
CA ALA A 195 -0.21 -13.39 -5.88
C ALA A 195 -1.01 -12.57 -4.86
N GLY A 196 -0.69 -12.69 -3.57
CA GLY A 196 -1.29 -11.90 -2.50
C GLY A 196 -1.03 -10.40 -2.67
N CYS A 197 0.20 -10.00 -2.99
CA CYS A 197 0.56 -8.60 -3.26
C CYS A 197 -0.15 -8.08 -4.52
N GLU A 198 -0.20 -8.86 -5.58
CA GLU A 198 -0.90 -8.52 -6.82
C GLU A 198 -2.41 -8.34 -6.59
N ARG A 199 -3.04 -9.24 -5.83
CA ARG A 199 -4.44 -9.12 -5.43
C ARG A 199 -4.70 -7.79 -4.71
N ILE A 200 -3.85 -7.39 -3.77
CA ILE A 200 -3.99 -6.12 -3.06
C ILE A 200 -3.97 -4.94 -4.04
N VAL A 201 -3.12 -4.94 -5.03
CA VAL A 201 -3.02 -3.85 -6.02
C VAL A 201 -4.23 -3.85 -6.96
N THR A 202 -4.65 -5.02 -7.45
CA THR A 202 -5.71 -5.14 -8.47
C THR A 202 -7.13 -5.05 -7.91
N THR A 203 -7.30 -5.22 -6.59
CA THR A 203 -8.61 -5.11 -5.92
C THR A 203 -8.65 -3.91 -4.97
N PRO A 204 -8.73 -2.66 -5.47
CA PRO A 204 -8.85 -1.47 -4.63
C PRO A 204 -10.16 -1.48 -3.84
N LEU A 205 -10.24 -0.65 -2.80
CA LEU A 205 -11.50 -0.43 -2.09
C LEU A 205 -12.59 0.02 -3.08
N PRO A 206 -13.84 -0.46 -2.94
CA PRO A 206 -14.92 -0.13 -3.86
C PRO A 206 -15.05 1.39 -4.04
N PHE A 207 -15.06 1.83 -5.30
CA PHE A 207 -15.11 3.25 -5.65
C PHE A 207 -16.34 3.95 -5.05
N VAL A 208 -17.50 3.28 -5.11
CA VAL A 208 -18.77 3.81 -4.60
C VAL A 208 -18.67 4.14 -3.10
N TYR A 209 -18.02 3.28 -2.32
CA TYR A 209 -17.81 3.51 -0.90
C TYR A 209 -16.91 4.74 -0.64
N SER A 210 -15.84 4.88 -1.41
CA SER A 210 -14.95 6.05 -1.33
C SER A 210 -15.65 7.34 -1.74
N LEU A 211 -16.53 7.26 -2.74
CA LEU A 211 -17.33 8.38 -3.22
C LEU A 211 -18.37 8.82 -2.18
N LEU A 212 -19.10 7.84 -1.60
CA LEU A 212 -20.08 8.09 -0.55
C LEU A 212 -19.44 8.84 0.63
N VAL A 213 -18.38 8.28 1.20
CA VAL A 213 -17.69 8.89 2.35
C VAL A 213 -17.18 10.29 2.03
N ARG A 214 -16.66 10.51 0.82
CA ARG A 214 -16.18 11.85 0.41
C ARG A 214 -17.32 12.85 0.31
N ARG A 215 -18.41 12.48 -0.36
CA ARG A 215 -19.57 13.37 -0.54
C ARG A 215 -20.24 13.70 0.78
N THR A 216 -20.46 12.72 1.65
CA THR A 216 -21.07 12.93 2.97
C THR A 216 -20.18 13.80 3.88
N THR A 217 -18.84 13.66 3.80
CA THR A 217 -17.91 14.53 4.54
C THR A 217 -18.02 15.98 4.06
N TYR A 218 -18.06 16.23 2.75
CA TYR A 218 -18.23 17.60 2.24
C TYR A 218 -19.60 18.17 2.63
N LEU A 219 -20.65 17.38 2.49
CA LEU A 219 -22.01 17.80 2.89
C LEU A 219 -22.03 18.19 4.36
N TYR A 220 -21.45 17.37 5.24
CA TYR A 220 -21.33 17.68 6.67
C TYR A 220 -20.59 19.01 6.92
N CYS A 221 -19.42 19.18 6.29
CA CYS A 221 -18.62 20.41 6.44
C CYS A 221 -19.35 21.66 5.94
N TRP A 222 -20.18 21.55 4.91
CA TRP A 222 -20.94 22.68 4.37
C TRP A 222 -22.19 23.01 5.19
N LEU A 223 -22.81 22.01 5.81
CA LEU A 223 -24.01 22.22 6.66
C LEU A 223 -23.64 22.63 8.08
N LEU A 224 -22.45 22.28 8.56
CA LEU A 224 -22.04 22.55 9.94
C LEU A 224 -22.12 24.04 10.35
N PRO A 225 -21.70 25.02 9.52
CA PRO A 225 -21.82 26.45 9.86
C PRO A 225 -23.26 26.84 10.20
N PHE A 226 -24.27 26.35 9.46
CA PHE A 226 -25.68 26.65 9.68
C PHE A 226 -26.23 26.06 10.98
N ALA A 227 -25.62 25.03 11.53
CA ALA A 227 -25.98 24.45 12.82
C ALA A 227 -25.29 25.17 13.99
N LEU A 228 -24.12 25.78 13.74
CA LEU A 228 -23.35 26.45 14.80
C LEU A 228 -23.75 27.90 15.04
N ILE A 229 -24.38 28.57 14.09
CA ILE A 229 -24.79 29.99 14.21
C ILE A 229 -25.54 30.24 15.53
N GLU A 230 -26.55 29.41 15.82
CA GLU A 230 -27.41 29.60 17.00
C GLU A 230 -26.66 29.36 18.31
N SER A 231 -25.67 28.47 18.33
CA SER A 231 -25.03 28.03 19.60
C SER A 231 -23.75 28.77 19.94
N THR A 232 -23.04 29.32 18.96
CA THR A 232 -21.68 29.86 19.17
C THR A 232 -21.54 31.34 18.83
N SER A 233 -22.52 31.95 18.17
CA SER A 233 -22.46 33.37 17.77
C SER A 233 -21.07 33.73 17.20
N TRP A 234 -20.28 34.60 17.89
CA TRP A 234 -18.96 35.02 17.44
C TRP A 234 -17.86 33.92 17.48
N PHE A 235 -18.05 32.77 18.13
CA PHE A 235 -17.11 31.67 18.26
C PHE A 235 -17.40 30.50 17.31
N ALA A 236 -18.33 30.63 16.37
CA ALA A 236 -18.62 29.61 15.34
C ALA A 236 -17.58 29.61 14.14
#